data_c228c2c17971286b95d532fa2593a828
#
_entry.id   c228c2c17971286b95d532fa2593a828
#
_cell.length_a   1.000
_cell.length_b   1.000
_cell.length_c   1.000
_cell.angle_alpha   90.00
_cell.angle_beta   90.00
_cell.angle_gamma   90.00
#
_symmetry.space_group_name_H-M   'P 1'
#
loop_
_entity.id
_entity.type
_entity.pdbx_description
1 polymer ?
#
loop_
_entity_poly.entity_id
_entity_poly.type
_entity_poly.pdbx_seq_one_letter_code
_entity_poly.pdbx_strand_id
1 'polypeptide(L)'
;ISKILLKLYMEERSFNFLHSDSENRIYIDSKYNDLKIPFKLIDVTSTQTENGASENPNFLKYDTTGPMGDEKYKHDFKKGLPKLRASWLIKNSDLSNKKNILKSKSDQSITQMHYARKGIITKEMEYVAIRENALLEQAKQLGVKIPNGMGNMPDSITPEYVRDEIASGRAIIPANVNHPELEPMIIGRKFLVKVNSNIGNSAVTSSIEEEVEKLLWSTKWGADTIMDLSTGKN
;
A
#
# COMPACT_ATOMS: atom_id res chain seq x y z
N ILE A 1 -4.59 -30.75 4.33
CA ILE A 1 -3.21 -30.45 3.85
C ILE A 1 -2.45 -29.92 5.03
N SER A 2 -1.37 -30.61 5.45
CA SER A 2 -0.69 -30.28 6.68
C SER A 2 -0.03 -28.88 6.58
N LYS A 3 -0.02 -28.14 7.70
CA LYS A 3 0.74 -26.87 7.84
C LYS A 3 2.21 -26.99 7.37
N ILE A 4 2.71 -28.21 7.32
CA ILE A 4 4.08 -28.55 6.84
C ILE A 4 4.17 -28.45 5.33
N LEU A 5 3.17 -28.93 4.58
CA LEU A 5 3.14 -28.83 3.11
C LEU A 5 2.99 -27.39 2.63
N LEU A 6 2.11 -26.63 3.29
CA LEU A 6 1.97 -25.19 3.01
C LEU A 6 3.27 -24.44 3.31
N LYS A 7 3.95 -24.81 4.40
CA LYS A 7 5.24 -24.22 4.77
C LYS A 7 6.34 -24.53 3.75
N LEU A 8 6.46 -25.80 3.31
CA LEU A 8 7.40 -26.22 2.28
C LEU A 8 7.11 -25.52 0.94
N TYR A 9 5.83 -25.45 0.54
CA TYR A 9 5.40 -24.76 -0.66
C TYR A 9 5.77 -23.28 -0.68
N MET A 10 5.64 -22.60 0.47
CA MET A 10 6.02 -21.18 0.64
C MET A 10 7.53 -20.97 0.76
N GLU A 11 8.27 -21.95 1.31
CA GLU A 11 9.73 -21.89 1.44
C GLU A 11 10.45 -22.17 0.09
N GLU A 12 9.87 -23.01 -0.76
CA GLU A 12 10.43 -23.36 -2.08
C GLU A 12 10.07 -22.36 -3.18
N ARG A 13 8.98 -21.62 -3.05
CA ARG A 13 8.66 -20.54 -4.00
C ARG A 13 9.62 -19.38 -3.77
N SER A 14 10.53 -19.22 -4.71
CA SER A 14 11.26 -17.98 -4.81
C SER A 14 10.27 -16.87 -5.15
N PHE A 15 10.17 -15.82 -4.32
CA PHE A 15 9.41 -14.61 -4.64
C PHE A 15 10.04 -13.83 -5.82
N ASN A 16 10.96 -14.45 -6.55
CA ASN A 16 11.66 -13.84 -7.68
C ASN A 16 10.70 -13.35 -8.76
N PHE A 17 9.51 -13.99 -8.90
CA PHE A 17 8.52 -13.51 -9.85
C PHE A 17 7.94 -12.13 -9.51
N LEU A 18 8.10 -11.65 -8.28
CA LEU A 18 7.74 -10.28 -7.88
C LEU A 18 8.73 -9.24 -8.41
N HIS A 19 9.90 -9.69 -8.87
CA HIS A 19 10.93 -8.86 -9.48
C HIS A 19 10.88 -8.99 -11.00
N SER A 20 11.27 -7.95 -11.68
CA SER A 20 11.41 -7.91 -13.14
C SER A 20 12.62 -7.06 -13.47
N ASP A 21 13.41 -7.46 -14.44
CA ASP A 21 14.59 -6.71 -14.90
C ASP A 21 14.25 -5.28 -15.38
N SER A 22 13.00 -5.05 -15.75
CA SER A 22 12.48 -3.74 -16.16
C SER A 22 11.92 -2.89 -15.00
N GLU A 23 11.95 -3.39 -13.75
CA GLU A 23 11.38 -2.71 -12.58
C GLU A 23 12.45 -2.47 -11.52
N ASN A 24 12.73 -1.20 -11.22
CA ASN A 24 13.66 -0.81 -10.17
C ASN A 24 12.90 -0.30 -8.94
N ARG A 25 13.11 -0.91 -7.77
CA ARG A 25 12.56 -0.40 -6.51
C ARG A 25 13.32 0.82 -6.06
N ILE A 26 12.60 1.91 -5.87
CA ILE A 26 13.12 3.17 -5.35
C ILE A 26 12.32 3.62 -4.13
N TYR A 27 12.89 4.53 -3.36
CA TYR A 27 12.20 5.11 -2.21
C TYR A 27 12.14 6.63 -2.36
N ILE A 28 10.97 7.19 -2.08
CA ILE A 28 10.79 8.63 -1.95
C ILE A 28 10.81 8.96 -0.48
N ASP A 29 11.77 9.79 -0.07
CA ASP A 29 11.96 10.17 1.31
C ASP A 29 11.09 11.37 1.69
N SER A 30 10.64 11.40 2.94
CA SER A 30 10.03 12.59 3.51
C SER A 30 11.07 13.68 3.74
N LYS A 31 10.73 14.93 3.44
CA LYS A 31 11.60 16.09 3.73
C LYS A 31 11.84 16.33 5.24
N TYR A 32 10.95 15.84 6.08
CA TYR A 32 10.92 16.20 7.50
C TYR A 32 10.94 15.01 8.47
N ASN A 33 10.88 13.80 7.97
CA ASN A 33 10.72 12.59 8.79
C ASN A 33 11.42 11.39 8.15
N ASP A 34 11.71 10.36 8.97
CA ASP A 34 12.31 9.10 8.54
C ASP A 34 11.32 8.20 7.76
N LEU A 35 10.44 8.79 6.95
CA LEU A 35 9.50 8.05 6.12
C LEU A 35 10.13 7.75 4.77
N LYS A 36 10.09 6.48 4.39
CA LYS A 36 10.52 5.97 3.08
C LYS A 36 9.34 5.29 2.40
N ILE A 37 8.89 5.87 1.32
CA ILE A 37 7.72 5.39 0.58
C ILE A 37 8.21 4.61 -0.63
N PRO A 38 7.87 3.30 -0.74
CA PRO A 38 8.37 2.44 -1.82
C PRO A 38 7.62 2.69 -3.12
N PHE A 39 8.37 2.81 -4.20
CA PHE A 39 7.87 2.85 -5.56
C PHE A 39 8.66 1.90 -6.44
N LYS A 40 8.08 1.53 -7.57
CA LYS A 40 8.75 0.89 -8.68
C LYS A 40 8.84 1.87 -9.83
N LEU A 41 10.06 2.06 -10.33
CA LEU A 41 10.32 2.74 -11.58
C LEU A 41 10.39 1.68 -12.67
N ILE A 42 9.48 1.75 -13.62
CA ILE A 42 9.33 0.77 -14.70
C ILE A 42 9.91 1.35 -15.97
N ASP A 43 10.86 0.66 -16.55
CA ASP A 43 11.43 1.00 -17.85
C ASP A 43 10.47 0.60 -18.95
N VAL A 44 10.02 1.58 -19.73
CA VAL A 44 9.06 1.39 -20.82
C VAL A 44 9.81 1.27 -22.14
N THR A 45 9.57 0.19 -22.88
CA THR A 45 10.18 -0.02 -24.19
C THR A 45 9.80 1.06 -25.18
N SER A 46 10.75 1.40 -26.08
CA SER A 46 10.53 2.40 -27.12
C SER A 46 9.37 2.03 -28.04
N THR A 47 8.60 3.03 -28.45
CA THR A 47 7.54 2.84 -29.46
C THR A 47 8.13 2.95 -30.85
N GLN A 48 7.88 1.99 -31.71
CA GLN A 48 8.24 2.03 -33.13
C GLN A 48 7.26 2.95 -33.87
N THR A 49 7.81 3.96 -34.56
CA THR A 49 7.04 4.90 -35.38
C THR A 49 7.55 4.86 -36.82
N GLU A 50 6.84 5.45 -37.75
CA GLU A 50 7.27 5.58 -39.15
C GLU A 50 8.60 6.34 -39.29
N ASN A 51 8.95 7.19 -38.34
CA ASN A 51 10.17 8.01 -38.30
C ASN A 51 11.30 7.37 -37.46
N GLY A 52 11.14 6.13 -37.01
CA GLY A 52 12.09 5.42 -36.14
C GLY A 52 11.58 5.15 -34.74
N ALA A 53 12.46 4.67 -33.86
CA ALA A 53 12.11 4.38 -32.47
C ALA A 53 12.02 5.69 -31.67
N SER A 54 10.91 5.86 -30.94
CA SER A 54 10.72 6.95 -29.96
C SER A 54 10.84 6.39 -28.55
N GLU A 55 11.72 6.96 -27.75
CA GLU A 55 11.85 6.57 -26.34
C GLU A 55 10.63 7.00 -25.54
N ASN A 56 10.17 6.12 -24.66
CA ASN A 56 9.09 6.40 -23.73
C ASN A 56 9.66 6.78 -22.35
N PRO A 57 9.03 7.70 -21.61
CA PRO A 57 9.45 8.00 -20.25
C PRO A 57 9.19 6.80 -19.33
N ASN A 58 10.04 6.64 -18.33
CA ASN A 58 9.86 5.64 -17.30
C ASN A 58 8.55 5.87 -16.54
N PHE A 59 7.91 4.79 -16.10
CA PHE A 59 6.65 4.85 -15.38
C PHE A 59 6.86 4.56 -13.91
N LEU A 60 6.41 5.50 -13.05
CA LEU A 60 6.44 5.35 -11.59
C LEU A 60 5.13 4.74 -11.11
N LYS A 61 5.22 3.69 -10.30
CA LYS A 61 4.08 3.06 -9.66
C LYS A 61 4.35 2.84 -8.17
N TYR A 62 3.35 3.01 -7.32
CA TYR A 62 3.48 2.63 -5.91
C TYR A 62 3.75 1.12 -5.81
N ASP A 63 4.74 0.74 -4.99
CA ASP A 63 5.10 -0.67 -4.84
C ASP A 63 4.24 -1.34 -3.76
N THR A 64 3.22 -2.06 -4.20
CA THR A 64 2.29 -2.80 -3.33
C THR A 64 2.83 -4.15 -2.87
N THR A 65 4.02 -4.54 -3.29
CA THR A 65 4.61 -5.84 -2.89
C THR A 65 5.12 -5.86 -1.45
N GLY A 66 5.12 -4.69 -0.79
CA GLY A 66 5.63 -4.56 0.57
C GLY A 66 7.09 -4.95 0.69
N PRO A 67 7.53 -5.55 1.80
CA PRO A 67 8.92 -5.97 1.96
C PRO A 67 9.34 -7.09 1.00
N MET A 68 8.38 -7.87 0.47
CA MET A 68 8.67 -8.95 -0.48
C MET A 68 9.19 -8.45 -1.83
N GLY A 69 8.94 -7.18 -2.17
CA GLY A 69 9.49 -6.53 -3.36
C GLY A 69 10.96 -6.11 -3.21
N ASP A 70 11.56 -6.23 -2.06
CA ASP A 70 12.98 -5.98 -1.84
C ASP A 70 13.77 -7.29 -1.97
N GLU A 71 14.63 -7.41 -2.98
CA GLU A 71 15.47 -8.59 -3.22
C GLU A 71 16.37 -8.94 -2.04
N LYS A 72 16.73 -7.96 -1.22
CA LYS A 72 17.56 -8.15 -0.03
C LYS A 72 16.76 -8.65 1.17
N TYR A 73 15.42 -8.57 1.12
CA TYR A 73 14.57 -8.99 2.21
C TYR A 73 14.44 -10.51 2.25
N LYS A 74 14.83 -11.11 3.36
CA LYS A 74 14.65 -12.54 3.64
C LYS A 74 13.47 -12.71 4.60
N HIS A 75 12.39 -13.27 4.09
CA HIS A 75 11.20 -13.52 4.90
C HIS A 75 11.43 -14.58 5.96
N ASP A 76 11.03 -14.30 7.19
CA ASP A 76 10.99 -15.25 8.30
C ASP A 76 9.53 -15.41 8.77
N PHE A 77 8.93 -16.55 8.43
CA PHE A 77 7.53 -16.84 8.77
C PHE A 77 7.24 -16.81 10.27
N LYS A 78 8.25 -17.02 11.12
CA LYS A 78 8.09 -16.95 12.58
C LYS A 78 8.02 -15.52 13.09
N LYS A 79 8.70 -14.60 12.42
CA LYS A 79 8.75 -13.18 12.81
C LYS A 79 7.62 -12.37 12.15
N GLY A 80 7.06 -12.88 11.04
CA GLY A 80 6.09 -12.16 10.21
C GLY A 80 6.70 -10.98 9.47
N LEU A 81 5.85 -10.08 8.98
CA LEU A 81 6.27 -8.89 8.23
C LEU A 81 6.90 -7.82 9.14
N PRO A 82 7.84 -7.01 8.61
CA PRO A 82 8.40 -5.88 9.32
C PRO A 82 7.32 -4.90 9.79
N LYS A 83 7.42 -4.46 11.03
CA LYS A 83 6.43 -3.58 11.66
C LYS A 83 6.74 -2.12 11.37
N LEU A 84 6.51 -1.68 10.13
CA LEU A 84 6.82 -0.32 9.65
C LEU A 84 6.35 0.78 10.60
N ARG A 85 5.11 0.70 11.07
CA ARG A 85 4.49 1.73 11.91
C ARG A 85 4.72 1.57 13.42
N ALA A 86 5.46 0.55 13.86
CA ALA A 86 5.65 0.31 15.30
C ALA A 86 6.25 1.51 16.04
N SER A 87 7.26 2.16 15.45
CA SER A 87 7.89 3.35 16.04
C SER A 87 6.95 4.54 16.11
N TRP A 88 6.01 4.69 15.16
CA TRP A 88 5.02 5.77 15.16
C TRP A 88 4.00 5.56 16.27
N LEU A 89 3.54 4.31 16.42
CA LEU A 89 2.54 3.92 17.41
C LEU A 89 3.08 3.97 18.85
N ILE A 90 4.35 3.58 19.06
CA ILE A 90 4.99 3.66 20.39
C ILE A 90 5.13 5.12 20.86
N LYS A 91 5.41 6.04 19.96
CA LYS A 91 5.50 7.48 20.26
C LYS A 91 4.15 8.12 20.53
N ASN A 92 3.04 7.46 20.23
CA ASN A 92 1.71 7.98 20.48
C ASN A 92 1.34 7.85 21.96
N SER A 93 1.21 8.99 22.64
CA SER A 93 0.91 9.07 24.08
C SER A 93 -0.45 8.49 24.46
N ASP A 94 -1.38 8.41 23.52
CA ASP A 94 -2.77 7.94 23.76
C ASP A 94 -2.89 6.43 23.77
N LEU A 95 -1.82 5.72 23.37
CA LEU A 95 -1.80 4.26 23.31
C LEU A 95 -1.14 3.63 24.53
N SER A 96 -1.72 2.53 24.99
CA SER A 96 -1.15 1.60 25.97
C SER A 96 -0.96 0.24 25.34
N ASN A 97 0.15 -0.42 25.67
CA ASN A 97 0.40 -1.80 25.23
C ASN A 97 0.08 -2.76 26.39
N LYS A 98 -0.93 -3.60 26.22
CA LYS A 98 -1.29 -4.66 27.16
C LYS A 98 -1.22 -6.00 26.43
N LYS A 99 -0.27 -6.85 26.80
CA LYS A 99 -0.08 -8.20 26.22
C LYS A 99 0.07 -8.16 24.67
N ASN A 100 0.89 -7.24 24.15
CA ASN A 100 1.11 -7.01 22.72
C ASN A 100 -0.12 -6.50 21.93
N ILE A 101 -1.16 -6.06 22.60
CA ILE A 101 -2.32 -5.42 21.99
C ILE A 101 -2.30 -3.94 22.37
N LEU A 102 -2.32 -3.08 21.35
CA LEU A 102 -2.44 -1.64 21.53
C LEU A 102 -3.90 -1.27 21.77
N LYS A 103 -4.14 -0.54 22.84
CA LYS A 103 -5.46 -0.01 23.20
C LYS A 103 -5.34 1.46 23.58
N SER A 104 -6.43 2.18 23.52
CA SER A 104 -6.50 3.52 24.09
C SER A 104 -6.20 3.48 25.60
N LYS A 105 -5.48 4.47 26.11
CA LYS A 105 -5.30 4.67 27.55
C LYS A 105 -6.54 5.18 28.26
N SER A 106 -7.39 5.87 27.53
CA SER A 106 -8.68 6.38 27.94
C SER A 106 -9.76 5.76 27.06
N ASP A 107 -11.03 5.93 27.39
CA ASP A 107 -12.16 5.49 26.56
C ASP A 107 -12.33 6.31 25.27
N GLN A 108 -11.33 7.15 24.92
CA GLN A 108 -11.35 7.94 23.70
C GLN A 108 -11.02 7.11 22.47
N SER A 109 -11.55 7.53 21.34
CA SER A 109 -11.22 6.94 20.05
C SER A 109 -9.74 7.22 19.68
N ILE A 110 -9.10 6.27 19.03
CA ILE A 110 -7.73 6.35 18.51
C ILE A 110 -7.70 6.21 16.97
N THR A 111 -8.80 6.56 16.31
CA THR A 111 -8.92 6.49 14.85
C THR A 111 -8.26 7.69 14.18
N GLN A 112 -7.91 7.55 12.91
CA GLN A 112 -7.38 8.67 12.12
C GLN A 112 -8.35 9.86 12.09
N MET A 113 -9.67 9.60 12.03
CA MET A 113 -10.69 10.65 12.11
C MET A 113 -10.67 11.40 13.44
N HIS A 114 -10.43 10.70 14.56
CA HIS A 114 -10.33 11.34 15.87
C HIS A 114 -9.17 12.33 15.92
N TYR A 115 -7.99 11.92 15.46
CA TYR A 115 -6.82 12.80 15.37
C TYR A 115 -7.05 13.97 14.41
N ALA A 116 -7.61 13.68 13.23
CA ALA A 116 -7.92 14.71 12.24
C ALA A 116 -8.85 15.80 12.79
N ARG A 117 -9.92 15.41 13.48
CA ARG A 117 -10.85 16.36 14.12
C ARG A 117 -10.24 17.17 15.26
N LYS A 118 -9.17 16.68 15.88
CA LYS A 118 -8.35 17.42 16.85
C LYS A 118 -7.31 18.33 16.18
N GLY A 119 -7.25 18.40 14.86
CA GLY A 119 -6.24 19.15 14.12
C GLY A 119 -4.86 18.51 14.10
N ILE A 120 -4.74 17.24 14.54
CA ILE A 120 -3.47 16.52 14.63
C ILE A 120 -3.20 15.81 13.30
N ILE A 121 -2.00 16.05 12.75
CA ILE A 121 -1.48 15.34 11.58
C ILE A 121 -0.69 14.13 12.09
N THR A 122 -1.10 12.94 11.64
CA THR A 122 -0.42 11.68 11.99
C THR A 122 0.64 11.33 10.94
N LYS A 123 1.53 10.41 11.29
CA LYS A 123 2.53 9.88 10.34
C LYS A 123 1.88 9.18 9.13
N GLU A 124 0.74 8.56 9.35
CA GLU A 124 -0.04 7.96 8.28
C GLU A 124 -0.55 9.01 7.28
N MET A 125 -0.95 10.19 7.74
CA MET A 125 -1.39 11.31 6.87
C MET A 125 -0.22 11.88 6.07
N GLU A 126 0.97 12.01 6.68
CA GLU A 126 2.20 12.42 5.99
C GLU A 126 2.61 11.39 4.91
N TYR A 127 2.60 10.10 5.26
CA TYR A 127 2.91 9.01 4.33
C TYR A 127 1.99 9.05 3.11
N VAL A 128 0.70 9.18 3.34
CA VAL A 128 -0.32 9.27 2.28
C VAL A 128 -0.08 10.48 1.39
N ALA A 129 0.19 11.66 1.96
CA ALA A 129 0.43 12.87 1.17
C ALA A 129 1.62 12.69 0.22
N ILE A 130 2.72 12.09 0.67
CA ILE A 130 3.90 11.83 -0.18
C ILE A 130 3.55 10.83 -1.29
N ARG A 131 2.85 9.73 -0.95
CA ARG A 131 2.43 8.71 -1.90
C ARG A 131 1.56 9.29 -3.01
N GLU A 132 0.55 10.08 -2.66
CA GLU A 132 -0.38 10.68 -3.62
C GLU A 132 0.33 11.71 -4.52
N ASN A 133 1.19 12.58 -3.94
CA ASN A 133 1.87 13.60 -4.71
C ASN A 133 2.85 13.03 -5.73
N ALA A 134 3.59 11.97 -5.40
CA ALA A 134 4.52 11.35 -6.35
C ALA A 134 3.82 10.89 -7.63
N LEU A 135 2.63 10.30 -7.49
CA LEU A 135 1.84 9.82 -8.62
C LEU A 135 1.13 10.98 -9.37
N LEU A 136 0.69 12.01 -8.65
CA LEU A 136 0.14 13.21 -9.26
C LEU A 136 1.17 13.96 -10.10
N GLU A 137 2.39 14.08 -9.60
CA GLU A 137 3.49 14.72 -10.31
C GLU A 137 3.83 13.97 -11.60
N GLN A 138 3.89 12.64 -11.54
CA GLN A 138 4.06 11.84 -12.74
C GLN A 138 2.94 12.04 -13.74
N ALA A 139 1.68 12.04 -13.30
CA ALA A 139 0.54 12.25 -14.18
C ALA A 139 0.64 13.61 -14.92
N LYS A 140 1.10 14.66 -14.22
CA LYS A 140 1.37 15.98 -14.83
C LYS A 140 2.50 15.91 -15.86
N GLN A 141 3.61 15.26 -15.53
CA GLN A 141 4.76 15.12 -16.44
C GLN A 141 4.40 14.35 -17.72
N LEU A 142 3.54 13.34 -17.60
CA LEU A 142 3.04 12.55 -18.72
C LEU A 142 1.89 13.23 -19.48
N GLY A 143 1.44 14.41 -19.05
CA GLY A 143 0.29 15.11 -19.65
C GLY A 143 -1.04 14.37 -19.47
N VAL A 144 -1.11 13.43 -18.52
CA VAL A 144 -2.32 12.67 -18.23
C VAL A 144 -3.32 13.55 -17.52
N LYS A 145 -4.46 13.78 -18.14
CA LYS A 145 -5.58 14.48 -17.48
C LYS A 145 -6.25 13.52 -16.51
N ILE A 146 -6.22 13.86 -15.22
CA ILE A 146 -7.00 13.13 -14.22
C ILE A 146 -8.49 13.38 -14.52
N PRO A 147 -9.31 12.32 -14.66
CA PRO A 147 -10.72 12.48 -15.03
C PRO A 147 -11.47 13.37 -14.02
N ASN A 148 -12.26 14.31 -14.53
CA ASN A 148 -13.07 15.22 -13.72
C ASN A 148 -14.09 14.51 -12.80
N GLY A 149 -14.41 13.25 -13.06
CA GLY A 149 -15.30 12.43 -12.24
C GLY A 149 -14.78 12.06 -10.85
N MET A 150 -13.50 12.26 -10.59
CA MET A 150 -12.86 11.99 -9.29
C MET A 150 -12.99 13.17 -8.30
N GLY A 151 -13.70 14.23 -8.67
CA GLY A 151 -13.79 15.48 -7.92
C GLY A 151 -12.65 16.44 -8.26
N ASN A 152 -12.72 17.66 -7.73
CA ASN A 152 -11.66 18.64 -7.91
C ASN A 152 -10.46 18.25 -7.03
N MET A 153 -9.54 17.48 -7.60
CA MET A 153 -8.27 17.18 -6.93
C MET A 153 -7.42 18.46 -6.90
N PRO A 154 -6.77 18.76 -5.77
CA PRO A 154 -5.84 19.87 -5.71
C PRO A 154 -4.58 19.57 -6.52
N ASP A 155 -3.85 20.62 -6.90
CA ASP A 155 -2.57 20.47 -7.60
C ASP A 155 -1.49 19.79 -6.74
N SER A 156 -1.64 19.84 -5.42
CA SER A 156 -0.78 19.20 -4.45
C SER A 156 -1.57 18.77 -3.22
N ILE A 157 -1.32 17.56 -2.75
CA ILE A 157 -1.94 16.98 -1.56
C ILE A 157 -0.98 17.16 -0.39
N THR A 158 -1.32 18.08 0.53
CA THR A 158 -0.54 18.29 1.76
C THR A 158 -1.06 17.41 2.89
N PRO A 159 -0.27 17.15 3.95
CA PRO A 159 -0.76 16.45 5.15
C PRO A 159 -1.97 17.13 5.80
N GLU A 160 -2.04 18.47 5.74
CA GLU A 160 -3.19 19.27 6.21
C GLU A 160 -4.43 18.98 5.38
N TYR A 161 -4.27 18.90 4.05
CA TYR A 161 -5.36 18.55 3.16
C TYR A 161 -5.91 17.14 3.45
N VAL A 162 -5.01 16.17 3.64
CA VAL A 162 -5.38 14.80 4.04
C VAL A 162 -6.16 14.82 5.35
N ARG A 163 -5.66 15.54 6.38
CA ARG A 163 -6.32 15.70 7.66
C ARG A 163 -7.74 16.27 7.51
N ASP A 164 -7.90 17.33 6.71
CA ASP A 164 -9.18 18.04 6.57
C ASP A 164 -10.22 17.19 5.83
N GLU A 165 -9.81 16.41 4.83
CA GLU A 165 -10.68 15.46 4.14
C GLU A 165 -11.13 14.31 5.07
N ILE A 166 -10.24 13.83 5.95
CA ILE A 166 -10.59 12.82 6.96
C ILE A 166 -11.48 13.41 8.04
N ALA A 167 -11.18 14.60 8.57
CA ALA A 167 -11.95 15.27 9.61
C ALA A 167 -13.40 15.51 9.18
N SER A 168 -13.60 15.83 7.90
CA SER A 168 -14.92 16.05 7.31
C SER A 168 -15.66 14.75 6.91
N GLY A 169 -15.03 13.58 7.08
CA GLY A 169 -15.62 12.29 6.74
C GLY A 169 -15.69 11.98 5.24
N ARG A 170 -14.92 12.70 4.41
CA ARG A 170 -14.87 12.46 2.95
C ARG A 170 -13.79 11.50 2.51
N ALA A 171 -12.87 11.16 3.42
CA ALA A 171 -11.81 10.20 3.18
C ALA A 171 -11.50 9.37 4.43
N ILE A 172 -10.92 8.19 4.24
CA ILE A 172 -10.47 7.29 5.31
C ILE A 172 -9.06 6.78 5.03
N ILE A 173 -8.29 6.58 6.11
CA ILE A 173 -7.06 5.79 6.09
C ILE A 173 -7.33 4.52 6.91
N PRO A 174 -7.50 3.35 6.27
CA PRO A 174 -7.74 2.08 6.96
C PRO A 174 -6.43 1.53 7.55
N ALA A 175 -6.03 2.05 8.70
CA ALA A 175 -4.76 1.73 9.35
C ALA A 175 -4.96 1.33 10.82
N ASN A 176 -5.34 0.06 11.05
CA ASN A 176 -5.49 -0.47 12.39
C ASN A 176 -4.16 -0.40 13.17
N VAL A 177 -4.22 0.10 14.41
CA VAL A 177 -3.05 0.21 15.29
C VAL A 177 -2.43 -1.13 15.66
N ASN A 178 -3.19 -2.21 15.60
CA ASN A 178 -2.71 -3.57 15.87
C ASN A 178 -2.18 -4.30 14.62
N HIS A 179 -2.12 -3.62 13.47
CA HIS A 179 -1.46 -4.08 12.25
C HIS A 179 -0.34 -3.11 11.86
N PRO A 180 0.74 -3.03 12.66
CA PRO A 180 1.82 -2.07 12.45
C PRO A 180 2.66 -2.33 11.19
N GLU A 181 2.53 -3.48 10.57
CA GLU A 181 3.14 -3.86 9.29
C GLU A 181 2.46 -3.21 8.08
N LEU A 182 1.22 -2.73 8.24
CA LEU A 182 0.44 -2.16 7.14
C LEU A 182 1.02 -0.82 6.67
N GLU A 183 1.17 -0.68 5.37
CA GLU A 183 1.54 0.57 4.69
C GLU A 183 0.29 1.43 4.49
N PRO A 184 0.30 2.72 4.92
CA PRO A 184 -0.87 3.57 4.82
C PRO A 184 -1.28 3.88 3.37
N MET A 185 -2.59 3.87 3.14
CA MET A 185 -3.22 4.41 1.94
C MET A 185 -4.49 5.17 2.31
N ILE A 186 -5.00 5.99 1.40
CA ILE A 186 -6.24 6.74 1.61
C ILE A 186 -7.28 6.35 0.57
N ILE A 187 -8.53 6.28 0.99
CA ILE A 187 -9.69 6.09 0.13
C ILE A 187 -10.58 7.31 0.27
N GLY A 188 -10.82 8.01 -0.85
CA GLY A 188 -11.64 9.20 -0.88
C GLY A 188 -11.77 9.77 -2.28
N ARG A 189 -12.87 10.50 -2.56
CA ARG A 189 -13.20 10.98 -3.92
C ARG A 189 -12.17 11.98 -4.47
N LYS A 190 -11.39 12.61 -3.63
CA LYS A 190 -10.37 13.61 -4.00
C LYS A 190 -8.94 13.07 -3.93
N PHE A 191 -8.79 11.76 -4.03
CA PHE A 191 -7.51 11.07 -4.04
C PHE A 191 -7.47 10.09 -5.21
N LEU A 192 -6.28 9.65 -5.58
CA LEU A 192 -6.11 8.65 -6.63
C LEU A 192 -6.87 7.35 -6.28
N VAL A 193 -7.42 6.72 -7.30
CA VAL A 193 -8.18 5.46 -7.12
C VAL A 193 -7.27 4.38 -6.57
N LYS A 194 -7.78 3.64 -5.59
CA LYS A 194 -7.14 2.45 -5.04
C LYS A 194 -7.76 1.20 -5.67
N VAL A 195 -6.91 0.26 -6.03
CA VAL A 195 -7.32 -0.99 -6.66
C VAL A 195 -7.62 -2.02 -5.58
N ASN A 196 -8.84 -2.56 -5.60
CA ASN A 196 -9.20 -3.72 -4.80
C ASN A 196 -9.24 -4.96 -5.69
N SER A 197 -8.50 -5.99 -5.29
CA SER A 197 -8.50 -7.30 -5.94
C SER A 197 -9.34 -8.28 -5.13
N ASN A 198 -10.11 -9.11 -5.81
CA ASN A 198 -10.87 -10.17 -5.17
C ASN A 198 -10.19 -11.51 -5.41
N ILE A 199 -10.07 -12.29 -4.34
CA ILE A 199 -9.67 -13.69 -4.36
C ILE A 199 -10.72 -14.51 -3.60
N GLY A 200 -10.60 -15.80 -3.58
CA GLY A 200 -11.44 -16.69 -2.80
C GLY A 200 -11.87 -17.91 -3.60
N ASN A 201 -11.95 -19.05 -2.89
CA ASN A 201 -12.44 -20.27 -3.47
C ASN A 201 -13.97 -20.35 -3.42
N SER A 202 -14.55 -21.05 -4.40
CA SER A 202 -15.95 -21.45 -4.38
C SER A 202 -16.07 -22.95 -4.11
N ALA A 203 -17.29 -23.43 -3.88
CA ALA A 203 -17.54 -24.85 -3.69
C ALA A 203 -17.13 -25.73 -4.91
N VAL A 204 -16.81 -25.11 -6.04
CA VAL A 204 -16.60 -25.79 -7.34
C VAL A 204 -15.14 -25.75 -7.78
N THR A 205 -14.32 -24.79 -7.35
CA THR A 205 -12.96 -24.60 -7.89
C THR A 205 -12.05 -23.90 -6.92
N SER A 206 -10.79 -24.19 -7.10
CA SER A 206 -9.57 -23.58 -6.57
C SER A 206 -9.03 -24.17 -5.28
N SER A 207 -7.75 -24.47 -5.31
CA SER A 207 -6.99 -24.93 -4.16
C SER A 207 -6.45 -23.74 -3.34
N ILE A 208 -5.91 -24.00 -2.16
CA ILE A 208 -5.23 -22.99 -1.35
C ILE A 208 -4.03 -22.40 -2.12
N GLU A 209 -3.32 -23.25 -2.85
CA GLU A 209 -2.15 -22.86 -3.64
C GLU A 209 -2.51 -21.87 -4.73
N GLU A 210 -3.64 -22.11 -5.43
CA GLU A 210 -4.15 -21.20 -6.47
C GLU A 210 -4.59 -19.86 -5.87
N GLU A 211 -5.20 -19.85 -4.69
CA GLU A 211 -5.57 -18.60 -4.02
C GLU A 211 -4.33 -17.81 -3.57
N VAL A 212 -3.30 -18.49 -3.07
CA VAL A 212 -2.02 -17.84 -2.75
C VAL A 212 -1.37 -17.27 -4.01
N GLU A 213 -1.44 -17.98 -5.14
CA GLU A 213 -0.93 -17.48 -6.42
C GLU A 213 -1.67 -16.22 -6.88
N LYS A 214 -3.00 -16.22 -6.79
CA LYS A 214 -3.82 -15.03 -7.09
C LYS A 214 -3.46 -13.84 -6.19
N LEU A 215 -3.22 -14.09 -4.90
CA LEU A 215 -2.75 -13.07 -3.95
C LEU A 215 -1.44 -12.45 -4.39
N LEU A 216 -0.46 -13.28 -4.74
CA LEU A 216 0.86 -12.83 -5.18
C LEU A 216 0.78 -12.02 -6.49
N TRP A 217 -0.01 -12.47 -7.46
CA TRP A 217 -0.26 -11.74 -8.70
C TRP A 217 -0.94 -10.41 -8.45
N SER A 218 -1.96 -10.39 -7.60
CA SER A 218 -2.65 -9.14 -7.22
C SER A 218 -1.69 -8.12 -6.64
N THR A 219 -0.82 -8.58 -5.73
CA THR A 219 0.20 -7.73 -5.09
C THR A 219 1.20 -7.20 -6.11
N LYS A 220 1.67 -8.05 -7.04
CA LYS A 220 2.60 -7.65 -8.10
C LYS A 220 2.00 -6.57 -9.01
N TRP A 221 0.74 -6.72 -9.38
CA TRP A 221 0.07 -5.82 -10.31
C TRP A 221 -0.48 -4.54 -9.69
N GLY A 222 -0.33 -4.35 -8.38
CA GLY A 222 -0.60 -3.08 -7.73
C GLY A 222 -1.94 -3.00 -7.01
N ALA A 223 -2.48 -4.13 -6.55
CA ALA A 223 -3.64 -4.11 -5.66
C ALA A 223 -3.28 -3.46 -4.32
N ASP A 224 -4.00 -2.41 -3.97
CA ASP A 224 -3.88 -1.71 -2.68
C ASP A 224 -4.56 -2.48 -1.55
N THR A 225 -5.62 -3.19 -1.88
CA THR A 225 -6.39 -4.04 -0.97
C THR A 225 -6.73 -5.36 -1.64
N ILE A 226 -6.90 -6.38 -0.84
CA ILE A 226 -7.33 -7.69 -1.29
C ILE A 226 -8.49 -8.14 -0.42
N MET A 227 -9.54 -8.62 -1.07
CA MET A 227 -10.73 -9.14 -0.40
C MET A 227 -10.84 -10.63 -0.70
N ASP A 228 -10.76 -11.45 0.33
CA ASP A 228 -11.04 -12.87 0.25
C ASP A 228 -12.55 -13.10 0.37
N LEU A 229 -13.16 -13.58 -0.70
CA LEU A 229 -14.59 -13.84 -0.82
C LEU A 229 -14.89 -15.34 -0.81
N SER A 230 -14.05 -16.15 -0.17
CA SER A 230 -14.24 -17.60 -0.09
C SER A 230 -15.60 -17.97 0.46
N THR A 231 -16.32 -18.84 -0.27
CA THR A 231 -17.63 -19.40 0.11
C THR A 231 -17.60 -20.92 0.22
N GLY A 232 -16.45 -21.55 -0.03
CA GLY A 232 -16.27 -22.99 0.08
C GLY A 232 -16.34 -23.49 1.53
N LYS A 233 -16.65 -24.77 1.68
CA LYS A 233 -16.47 -25.47 2.95
C LYS A 233 -14.99 -25.83 3.09
N ASN A 234 -14.43 -25.61 4.29
CA ASN A 234 -13.08 -26.06 4.64
C ASN A 234 -12.98 -27.59 4.62
#